data_2fba43e43b7ecf8c54b5c98f617c2c29
#
_entry.id   2fba43e43b7ecf8c54b5c98f617c2c29
#
_cell.length_a   1.000
_cell.length_b   1.000
_cell.length_c   1.000
_cell.angle_alpha   90.00
_cell.angle_beta   90.00
_cell.angle_gamma   90.00
#
_symmetry.space_group_name_H-M   'P 1'
#
loop_
_entity.id
_entity.type
_entity.pdbx_description
1 polymer ?
#
loop_
_entity_poly.entity_id
_entity_poly.type
_entity_poly.pdbx_seq_one_letter_code
_entity_poly.pdbx_strand_id
1 'polypeptide(L)'
;MRLIPTDLALVAATLALSWGTTLGATLARADIANTVHNLTPGGPGDVKNPDPVGLCRFCHAPHRAGQTFALWNRELPTQVYDLYESSTLEASLGQPTGASRLCLSCHDGTVALGDVINPGPDPVAPLDPLEGRVVLETDLSDDHPVSFIFDESLAARNGELVSPSTLTGPVKLDGSGQLQCTACHDPHEDRFPKFLVMSNESSAICITCHEKRDWGDSSHANSDASWSGLGEDPWPKSDFTTVAANACLSCHDPHSAAHPERLLLRDPEEQVCLVCHSGEVAQTDLETQLLKPSAHPIEETSGLHDPRENHPTMDRHVSCTDCHNPHSVSDTGSDPPSVSGRQRNVSGRDLSGGPVDPAQFAYEVCYKCHGLAEALSPRVVRLDHVTNVRLETHSGNPSFHPVTAVGTNPAVETLIPPLTPSSRIFCHDCHNTDDAEFPDPSIPLGPHGSAHAPILERRYPLV
;
A
#
# COMPACT_ATOMS: atom_id res chain seq x y z
N MET A 1 -48.23 37.35 64.11
CA MET A 1 -47.98 38.76 64.49
C MET A 1 -46.67 39.20 63.87
N ARG A 2 -46.75 40.26 63.04
CA ARG A 2 -45.68 41.03 62.29
C ARG A 2 -44.97 40.28 61.18
N LEU A 3 -45.33 40.51 59.98
CA LEU A 3 -45.17 41.72 59.08
C LEU A 3 -43.74 41.76 58.43
N ILE A 4 -43.82 41.61 57.19
CA ILE A 4 -42.99 41.87 55.99
C ILE A 4 -42.14 43.19 56.09
N PRO A 5 -41.03 43.39 55.42
CA PRO A 5 -41.14 43.80 54.04
C PRO A 5 -40.14 43.22 53.02
N THR A 6 -40.65 43.20 51.79
CA THR A 6 -40.10 43.15 50.45
C THR A 6 -38.96 44.10 50.20
N ASP A 7 -37.91 43.61 49.53
CA ASP A 7 -37.07 44.44 48.67
C ASP A 7 -36.87 43.79 47.32
N LEU A 8 -37.42 44.48 46.32
CA LEU A 8 -37.24 44.23 44.88
C LEU A 8 -35.89 44.80 44.46
N ALA A 9 -34.95 43.95 44.17
CA ALA A 9 -33.73 44.37 43.44
C ALA A 9 -33.88 44.04 41.96
N LEU A 10 -34.05 45.08 41.16
CA LEU A 10 -34.03 45.07 39.71
C LEU A 10 -32.61 44.79 39.22
N VAL A 11 -32.38 43.61 38.69
CA VAL A 11 -31.13 43.33 37.95
C VAL A 11 -31.40 43.56 36.49
N ALA A 12 -30.88 44.66 35.98
CA ALA A 12 -30.86 44.98 34.57
C ALA A 12 -29.84 44.06 33.86
N ALA A 13 -30.35 43.09 33.14
CA ALA A 13 -29.52 42.26 32.25
C ALA A 13 -29.18 43.06 31.01
N THR A 14 -27.98 43.56 30.93
CA THR A 14 -27.40 44.07 29.67
C THR A 14 -27.07 42.91 28.75
N LEU A 15 -27.90 42.71 27.76
CA LEU A 15 -27.60 41.84 26.61
C LEU A 15 -26.49 42.51 25.78
N ALA A 16 -25.26 42.07 25.97
CA ALA A 16 -24.20 42.32 25.03
C ALA A 16 -24.42 41.40 23.81
N LEU A 17 -24.95 41.95 22.72
CA LEU A 17 -24.88 41.29 21.41
C LEU A 17 -23.41 41.23 21.01
N SER A 18 -22.76 40.11 21.25
CA SER A 18 -21.52 39.76 20.58
C SER A 18 -21.85 39.42 19.13
N TRP A 19 -21.57 40.36 18.24
CA TRP A 19 -21.46 40.07 16.83
C TRP A 19 -20.27 39.13 16.66
N GLY A 20 -20.53 37.83 16.66
CA GLY A 20 -19.62 36.84 16.17
C GLY A 20 -19.42 37.08 14.67
N THR A 21 -18.33 37.75 14.33
CA THR A 21 -17.81 37.68 12.96
C THR A 21 -17.46 36.23 12.70
N THR A 22 -18.40 35.47 12.12
CA THR A 22 -18.05 34.27 11.40
C THR A 22 -17.13 34.72 10.28
N LEU A 23 -15.80 34.59 10.50
CA LEU A 23 -14.88 34.47 9.38
C LEU A 23 -15.34 33.22 8.63
N GLY A 24 -16.21 33.41 7.65
CA GLY A 24 -16.40 32.46 6.58
C GLY A 24 -15.03 32.39 5.91
N ALA A 25 -14.29 31.33 6.19
CA ALA A 25 -13.21 30.95 5.34
C ALA A 25 -13.84 30.75 3.95
N THR A 26 -13.77 31.77 3.12
CA THR A 26 -13.94 31.62 1.68
C THR A 26 -12.78 30.72 1.30
N LEU A 27 -13.09 29.43 1.17
CA LEU A 27 -12.19 28.48 0.54
C LEU A 27 -11.85 29.10 -0.81
N ALA A 28 -10.64 29.65 -0.93
CA ALA A 28 -10.16 30.19 -2.18
C ALA A 28 -10.18 29.00 -3.16
N ARG A 29 -11.11 29.03 -4.10
CA ARG A 29 -11.04 28.17 -5.26
C ARG A 29 -9.73 28.52 -5.93
N ALA A 30 -8.81 27.55 -6.02
CA ALA A 30 -7.65 27.72 -6.85
C ALA A 30 -8.16 27.86 -8.29
N ASP A 31 -8.13 29.06 -8.78
CA ASP A 31 -8.52 29.37 -10.17
C ASP A 31 -7.38 28.83 -11.07
N ILE A 32 -7.71 28.16 -12.14
CA ILE A 32 -6.78 27.66 -13.16
C ILE A 32 -5.76 28.74 -13.57
N ALA A 33 -6.11 30.02 -13.49
CA ALA A 33 -5.22 31.13 -13.77
C ALA A 33 -3.95 31.13 -12.89
N ASN A 34 -4.02 30.56 -11.70
CA ASN A 34 -2.95 30.50 -10.72
C ASN A 34 -2.26 29.13 -10.64
N THR A 35 -2.56 28.23 -11.58
CA THR A 35 -2.01 26.86 -11.62
C THR A 35 -1.01 26.71 -12.75
N VAL A 36 -0.23 25.62 -12.73
CA VAL A 36 0.73 25.30 -13.81
C VAL A 36 0.04 24.96 -15.15
N HIS A 37 -1.25 24.68 -15.17
CA HIS A 37 -2.06 24.56 -16.38
C HIS A 37 -2.36 25.93 -17.04
N ASN A 38 -2.02 27.02 -16.39
CA ASN A 38 -1.98 28.33 -17.05
C ASN A 38 -0.72 28.46 -17.91
N LEU A 39 -0.82 28.02 -19.16
CA LEU A 39 0.28 28.10 -20.14
C LEU A 39 0.40 29.49 -20.78
N THR A 40 -0.28 30.52 -20.30
CA THR A 40 -0.10 31.91 -20.76
C THR A 40 1.20 32.50 -20.23
N PRO A 41 1.71 33.63 -20.80
CA PRO A 41 2.92 34.27 -20.28
C PRO A 41 2.87 34.62 -18.80
N GLY A 42 1.66 34.83 -18.25
CA GLY A 42 1.42 35.17 -16.86
C GLY A 42 1.23 33.95 -15.92
N GLY A 43 1.28 32.73 -16.44
CA GLY A 43 1.13 31.53 -15.63
C GLY A 43 2.32 31.28 -14.68
N PRO A 44 2.14 30.54 -13.59
CA PRO A 44 3.20 30.27 -12.61
C PRO A 44 4.16 29.16 -13.03
N GLY A 45 3.75 28.25 -13.95
CA GLY A 45 4.55 27.12 -14.39
C GLY A 45 5.75 27.51 -15.24
N ASP A 46 6.67 26.59 -15.47
CA ASP A 46 7.85 26.80 -16.31
C ASP A 46 7.52 26.75 -17.82
N VAL A 47 6.53 25.93 -18.19
CA VAL A 47 6.06 25.82 -19.57
C VAL A 47 5.07 26.94 -19.84
N LYS A 48 5.43 27.85 -20.75
CA LYS A 48 4.63 29.04 -21.10
C LYS A 48 4.66 29.30 -22.60
N ASN A 49 3.51 29.63 -23.13
CA ASN A 49 3.42 30.22 -24.45
C ASN A 49 3.89 31.67 -24.37
N PRO A 50 4.80 32.14 -25.25
CA PRO A 50 5.30 33.50 -25.23
C PRO A 50 4.25 34.53 -25.65
N ASP A 51 3.23 34.11 -26.41
CA ASP A 51 2.19 35.00 -26.92
C ASP A 51 0.99 35.05 -25.98
N PRO A 52 0.27 36.20 -25.91
CA PRO A 52 -0.88 36.38 -25.05
C PRO A 52 -2.12 35.64 -25.61
N VAL A 53 -2.15 34.33 -25.45
CA VAL A 53 -3.26 33.46 -25.85
C VAL A 53 -4.25 33.34 -24.67
N GLY A 54 -5.53 33.20 -24.99
CA GLY A 54 -6.54 33.00 -23.94
C GLY A 54 -6.32 31.73 -23.12
N LEU A 55 -6.37 31.82 -21.80
CA LEU A 55 -6.07 30.77 -20.83
C LEU A 55 -6.71 29.40 -21.16
N CYS A 56 -8.01 29.40 -21.49
CA CYS A 56 -8.76 28.16 -21.73
C CYS A 56 -8.45 27.49 -23.06
N ARG A 57 -7.78 28.21 -23.97
CA ARG A 57 -7.67 27.86 -25.38
C ARG A 57 -6.72 26.72 -25.69
N PHE A 58 -5.78 26.47 -24.80
CA PHE A 58 -4.88 25.31 -24.91
C PHE A 58 -5.63 23.99 -24.81
N CYS A 59 -6.75 23.97 -24.07
CA CYS A 59 -7.56 22.79 -23.79
C CYS A 59 -8.93 22.84 -24.48
N HIS A 60 -9.56 24.02 -24.63
CA HIS A 60 -10.93 24.17 -25.08
C HIS A 60 -11.07 25.17 -26.22
N ALA A 61 -11.97 24.87 -27.17
CA ALA A 61 -12.43 25.83 -28.16
C ALA A 61 -13.96 25.88 -28.16
N PRO A 62 -14.57 27.10 -28.03
CA PRO A 62 -16.03 27.22 -28.00
C PRO A 62 -16.69 26.87 -29.35
N HIS A 63 -15.91 26.93 -30.42
CA HIS A 63 -16.34 26.61 -31.78
C HIS A 63 -15.23 25.91 -32.53
N ARG A 64 -15.59 24.98 -33.45
CA ARG A 64 -14.64 24.19 -34.24
C ARG A 64 -13.67 23.37 -33.39
N ALA A 65 -14.09 22.95 -32.19
CA ALA A 65 -13.40 21.94 -31.42
C ALA A 65 -13.39 20.62 -32.18
N GLY A 66 -12.49 19.71 -31.82
CA GLY A 66 -12.53 18.33 -32.29
C GLY A 66 -13.87 17.67 -31.96
N GLN A 67 -14.17 16.54 -32.59
CA GLN A 67 -15.42 15.78 -32.40
C GLN A 67 -15.46 15.03 -31.05
N THR A 68 -14.84 15.60 -30.01
CA THR A 68 -14.77 15.03 -28.68
C THR A 68 -15.62 15.83 -27.68
N PHE A 69 -15.94 15.21 -26.55
CA PHE A 69 -16.62 15.94 -25.49
C PHE A 69 -15.72 17.06 -24.90
N ALA A 70 -16.28 17.89 -24.05
CA ALA A 70 -15.61 19.01 -23.38
C ALA A 70 -15.08 20.11 -24.35
N LEU A 71 -15.52 20.15 -25.61
CA LEU A 71 -15.04 21.11 -26.61
C LEU A 71 -13.51 21.10 -26.74
N TRP A 72 -12.90 19.91 -26.72
CA TRP A 72 -11.46 19.72 -26.68
C TRP A 72 -10.78 20.30 -27.92
N ASN A 73 -9.73 21.08 -27.71
CA ASN A 73 -9.05 21.86 -28.74
C ASN A 73 -7.71 21.26 -29.17
N ARG A 74 -7.49 20.00 -28.91
CA ARG A 74 -6.22 19.31 -29.25
C ARG A 74 -6.50 18.05 -30.04
N GLU A 75 -5.54 17.66 -30.87
CA GLU A 75 -5.53 16.31 -31.44
C GLU A 75 -5.39 15.29 -30.32
N LEU A 76 -6.08 14.19 -30.47
CA LEU A 76 -5.96 13.08 -29.54
C LEU A 76 -4.79 12.19 -29.92
N PRO A 77 -4.07 11.63 -28.96
CA PRO A 77 -2.99 10.70 -29.26
C PRO A 77 -3.52 9.49 -30.03
N THR A 78 -2.74 9.05 -31.00
CA THR A 78 -3.04 7.88 -31.84
C THR A 78 -2.23 6.65 -31.43
N GLN A 79 -1.43 6.78 -30.40
CA GLN A 79 -0.57 5.73 -29.88
C GLN A 79 -1.41 4.59 -29.28
N VAL A 80 -0.83 3.42 -29.28
CA VAL A 80 -1.31 2.28 -28.51
C VAL A 80 -0.47 2.25 -27.23
N TYR A 81 -1.15 2.22 -26.11
CA TYR A 81 -0.53 2.23 -24.78
C TYR A 81 -0.32 0.81 -24.28
N ASP A 82 0.82 0.57 -23.67
CA ASP A 82 1.04 -0.61 -22.84
C ASP A 82 0.24 -0.43 -21.55
N LEU A 83 -0.58 -1.41 -21.22
CA LEU A 83 -1.55 -1.27 -20.12
C LEU A 83 -1.07 -2.01 -18.88
N TYR A 84 -1.52 -1.56 -17.73
CA TYR A 84 -1.27 -2.22 -16.46
C TYR A 84 -1.72 -3.69 -16.49
N GLU A 85 -0.84 -4.58 -16.03
CA GLU A 85 -1.11 -6.02 -15.85
C GLU A 85 -0.64 -6.46 -14.47
N SER A 86 -1.42 -7.31 -13.81
CA SER A 86 -1.09 -7.91 -12.53
C SER A 86 -1.89 -9.20 -12.34
N SER A 87 -1.30 -10.17 -11.66
CA SER A 87 -1.98 -11.41 -11.27
C SER A 87 -3.22 -11.18 -10.38
N THR A 88 -3.30 -10.03 -9.72
CA THR A 88 -4.41 -9.62 -8.85
C THR A 88 -5.39 -8.66 -9.52
N LEU A 89 -5.19 -8.31 -10.78
CA LEU A 89 -6.09 -7.42 -11.52
C LEU A 89 -7.37 -8.15 -11.91
N GLU A 90 -8.51 -7.67 -11.40
CA GLU A 90 -9.85 -8.19 -11.72
C GLU A 90 -10.60 -7.34 -12.75
N ALA A 91 -10.11 -6.12 -13.03
CA ALA A 91 -10.69 -5.24 -14.03
C ALA A 91 -10.31 -5.68 -15.46
N SER A 92 -11.21 -5.45 -16.41
CA SER A 92 -10.94 -5.63 -17.84
C SER A 92 -10.51 -4.29 -18.43
N LEU A 93 -9.25 -4.16 -18.76
CA LEU A 93 -8.70 -2.93 -19.30
C LEU A 93 -8.81 -2.88 -20.82
N GLY A 94 -8.97 -1.66 -21.33
CA GLY A 94 -8.89 -1.30 -22.74
C GLY A 94 -8.06 -0.03 -22.90
N GLN A 95 -7.77 0.34 -24.15
CA GLN A 95 -7.04 1.58 -24.43
C GLN A 95 -7.74 2.80 -23.79
N PRO A 96 -6.99 3.82 -23.33
CA PRO A 96 -7.56 4.98 -22.68
C PRO A 96 -8.64 5.67 -23.52
N THR A 97 -9.75 6.00 -22.84
CA THR A 97 -10.93 6.66 -23.42
C THR A 97 -11.30 7.89 -22.59
N GLY A 98 -12.40 8.52 -22.94
CA GLY A 98 -12.98 9.59 -22.13
C GLY A 98 -12.01 10.68 -21.73
N ALA A 99 -12.11 11.14 -20.49
CA ALA A 99 -11.24 12.21 -19.97
C ALA A 99 -9.77 11.81 -19.91
N SER A 100 -9.45 10.56 -19.66
CA SER A 100 -8.06 10.08 -19.60
C SER A 100 -7.34 10.31 -20.93
N ARG A 101 -8.00 10.02 -22.05
CA ARG A 101 -7.41 10.28 -23.36
C ARG A 101 -7.20 11.78 -23.66
N LEU A 102 -8.02 12.65 -23.07
CA LEU A 102 -7.80 14.10 -23.16
C LEU A 102 -6.54 14.51 -22.41
N CYS A 103 -6.35 14.00 -21.19
CA CYS A 103 -5.16 14.27 -20.38
C CYS A 103 -3.88 13.78 -21.11
N LEU A 104 -3.92 12.57 -21.65
CA LEU A 104 -2.81 11.97 -22.38
C LEU A 104 -2.43 12.76 -23.66
N SER A 105 -3.33 13.59 -24.23
CA SER A 105 -2.95 14.48 -25.34
C SER A 105 -1.87 15.51 -24.98
N CYS A 106 -1.51 15.61 -23.70
CA CYS A 106 -0.36 16.38 -23.22
C CYS A 106 0.58 15.50 -22.40
N HIS A 107 0.03 14.64 -21.53
CA HIS A 107 0.78 13.92 -20.52
C HIS A 107 1.40 12.59 -21.00
N ASP A 108 1.19 12.20 -22.27
CA ASP A 108 1.94 11.08 -22.87
C ASP A 108 3.24 11.51 -23.58
N GLY A 109 3.51 12.83 -23.63
CA GLY A 109 4.71 13.37 -24.28
C GLY A 109 4.77 13.23 -25.81
N THR A 110 3.70 12.76 -26.47
CA THR A 110 3.72 12.50 -27.93
C THR A 110 3.19 13.64 -28.76
N VAL A 111 2.39 14.55 -28.18
CA VAL A 111 1.76 15.67 -28.87
C VAL A 111 2.34 16.99 -28.37
N ALA A 112 2.84 17.81 -29.28
CA ALA A 112 3.37 19.13 -28.95
C ALA A 112 2.31 20.02 -28.28
N LEU A 113 2.67 20.73 -27.21
CA LEU A 113 1.72 21.58 -26.49
C LEU A 113 1.14 22.72 -27.31
N GLY A 114 1.86 23.17 -28.34
CA GLY A 114 1.40 24.17 -29.31
C GLY A 114 0.39 23.68 -30.33
N ASP A 115 0.20 22.36 -30.46
CA ASP A 115 -0.70 21.76 -31.45
C ASP A 115 -2.17 21.85 -31.01
N VAL A 116 -2.82 22.92 -31.38
CA VAL A 116 -4.25 23.15 -31.11
C VAL A 116 -5.04 23.12 -32.43
N ILE A 117 -6.22 22.51 -32.42
CA ILE A 117 -7.10 22.37 -33.61
C ILE A 117 -7.61 23.75 -34.09
N ASN A 118 -8.00 24.58 -33.13
CA ASN A 118 -8.48 25.92 -33.44
C ASN A 118 -7.61 26.98 -32.73
N PRO A 119 -6.56 27.45 -33.41
CA PRO A 119 -5.68 28.47 -32.85
C PRO A 119 -6.36 29.85 -32.69
N GLY A 120 -7.53 30.08 -33.33
CA GLY A 120 -8.23 31.37 -33.31
C GLY A 120 -7.48 32.48 -34.03
N PRO A 121 -7.76 33.76 -33.74
CA PRO A 121 -7.14 34.89 -34.40
C PRO A 121 -5.65 35.07 -34.05
N ASP A 122 -5.26 34.66 -32.86
CA ASP A 122 -3.89 34.80 -32.37
C ASP A 122 -3.25 33.39 -32.39
N PRO A 123 -2.22 33.15 -33.20
CA PRO A 123 -1.58 31.85 -33.28
C PRO A 123 -0.99 31.45 -31.91
N VAL A 124 -1.10 30.16 -31.57
CA VAL A 124 -0.35 29.59 -30.48
C VAL A 124 1.08 29.34 -30.96
N ALA A 125 2.07 29.84 -30.24
CA ALA A 125 3.46 29.57 -30.58
C ALA A 125 3.74 28.07 -30.52
N PRO A 126 4.64 27.54 -31.33
CA PRO A 126 5.12 26.19 -31.18
C PRO A 126 5.65 25.97 -29.74
N LEU A 127 5.14 24.97 -29.07
CA LEU A 127 5.65 24.48 -27.78
C LEU A 127 5.96 23.00 -27.97
N ASP A 128 7.09 22.57 -27.46
CA ASP A 128 7.48 21.17 -27.49
C ASP A 128 6.52 20.29 -26.65
N PRO A 129 6.52 18.98 -26.83
CA PRO A 129 5.87 18.06 -25.93
C PRO A 129 6.34 18.25 -24.48
N LEU A 130 5.54 17.82 -23.51
CA LEU A 130 5.97 17.77 -22.10
C LEU A 130 7.12 16.79 -21.94
N GLU A 131 8.00 17.09 -20.99
CA GLU A 131 9.13 16.24 -20.62
C GLU A 131 9.21 16.09 -19.10
N GLY A 132 9.89 15.04 -18.66
CA GLY A 132 10.20 14.79 -17.25
C GLY A 132 9.04 14.19 -16.47
N ARG A 133 9.04 14.34 -15.16
CA ARG A 133 8.18 13.62 -14.19
C ARG A 133 6.67 13.81 -14.35
N VAL A 134 6.23 14.74 -15.19
CA VAL A 134 4.80 14.98 -15.43
C VAL A 134 4.28 14.22 -16.67
N VAL A 135 5.17 13.48 -17.33
CA VAL A 135 4.85 12.66 -18.51
C VAL A 135 4.69 11.22 -18.06
N LEU A 136 3.59 10.61 -18.45
CA LEU A 136 3.29 9.19 -18.21
C LEU A 136 3.79 8.29 -19.35
N GLU A 137 4.23 8.93 -20.47
CA GLU A 137 4.67 8.25 -21.70
C GLU A 137 3.55 7.40 -22.34
N THR A 138 3.94 6.40 -23.12
CA THR A 138 3.01 5.45 -23.73
C THR A 138 2.98 4.11 -23.01
N ASP A 139 3.87 3.92 -22.07
CA ASP A 139 3.85 2.81 -21.14
C ASP A 139 3.05 3.21 -19.89
N LEU A 140 1.85 2.69 -19.78
CA LEU A 140 0.97 2.86 -18.62
C LEU A 140 0.92 1.56 -17.79
N SER A 141 1.87 0.66 -17.97
CA SER A 141 1.92 -0.59 -17.20
C SER A 141 2.33 -0.36 -15.75
N ASP A 142 3.01 0.74 -15.48
CA ASP A 142 3.46 1.19 -14.16
C ASP A 142 2.57 2.31 -13.56
N ASP A 143 1.38 2.52 -14.16
CA ASP A 143 0.41 3.52 -13.74
C ASP A 143 -0.90 2.87 -13.25
N HIS A 144 -1.60 3.55 -12.36
CA HIS A 144 -2.92 3.11 -11.91
C HIS A 144 -3.88 2.98 -13.10
N PRO A 145 -4.53 1.82 -13.29
CA PRO A 145 -5.39 1.57 -14.43
C PRO A 145 -6.54 2.57 -14.51
N VAL A 146 -6.84 3.01 -15.74
CA VAL A 146 -7.90 3.97 -16.04
C VAL A 146 -8.78 3.48 -17.21
N SER A 147 -9.91 4.14 -17.43
CA SER A 147 -10.84 3.88 -18.55
C SER A 147 -11.47 2.48 -18.53
N PHE A 148 -11.58 1.87 -17.36
CA PHE A 148 -12.31 0.61 -17.16
C PHE A 148 -13.63 0.84 -16.40
N ILE A 149 -14.58 -0.07 -16.59
CA ILE A 149 -15.85 -0.04 -15.86
C ILE A 149 -15.60 -0.47 -14.41
N PHE A 150 -15.94 0.41 -13.47
CA PHE A 150 -15.98 0.10 -12.06
C PHE A 150 -17.44 -0.08 -11.62
N ASP A 151 -17.88 -1.32 -11.58
CA ASP A 151 -19.25 -1.70 -11.23
C ASP A 151 -19.31 -2.63 -10.01
N GLU A 152 -20.54 -2.92 -9.57
CA GLU A 152 -20.80 -3.81 -8.43
C GLU A 152 -20.23 -5.21 -8.66
N SER A 153 -20.17 -5.66 -9.90
CA SER A 153 -19.63 -6.98 -10.25
C SER A 153 -18.12 -7.04 -10.04
N LEU A 154 -17.40 -5.97 -10.41
CA LEU A 154 -15.95 -5.86 -10.15
C LEU A 154 -15.68 -5.79 -8.66
N ALA A 155 -16.40 -4.94 -7.92
CA ALA A 155 -16.25 -4.82 -6.47
C ALA A 155 -16.48 -6.15 -5.76
N ALA A 156 -17.54 -6.87 -6.14
CA ALA A 156 -17.87 -8.18 -5.56
C ALA A 156 -16.84 -9.28 -5.88
N ARG A 157 -16.24 -9.26 -7.09
CA ARG A 157 -15.19 -10.23 -7.44
C ARG A 157 -13.90 -9.97 -6.70
N ASN A 158 -13.51 -8.71 -6.61
CA ASN A 158 -12.28 -8.30 -5.95
C ASN A 158 -12.35 -8.48 -4.43
N GLY A 159 -13.48 -8.14 -3.81
CA GLY A 159 -13.73 -8.31 -2.38
C GLY A 159 -12.98 -7.33 -1.46
N GLU A 160 -12.14 -6.48 -2.01
CA GLU A 160 -11.41 -5.41 -1.31
C GLU A 160 -11.60 -4.04 -1.99
N LEU A 161 -12.66 -3.92 -2.76
CA LEU A 161 -13.16 -2.67 -3.34
C LEU A 161 -14.53 -2.34 -2.76
N VAL A 162 -14.75 -1.07 -2.45
CA VAL A 162 -16.07 -0.59 -2.02
C VAL A 162 -17.05 -0.70 -3.18
N SER A 163 -18.35 -0.85 -2.86
CA SER A 163 -19.41 -0.76 -3.87
C SER A 163 -19.41 0.63 -4.51
N PRO A 164 -19.35 0.74 -5.86
CA PRO A 164 -19.37 2.04 -6.53
C PRO A 164 -20.64 2.86 -6.23
N SER A 165 -21.74 2.21 -5.85
CA SER A 165 -22.96 2.89 -5.42
C SER A 165 -22.82 3.62 -4.09
N THR A 166 -21.80 3.31 -3.30
CA THR A 166 -21.48 3.97 -2.02
C THR A 166 -20.50 5.12 -2.16
N LEU A 167 -19.92 5.32 -3.35
CA LEU A 167 -18.98 6.42 -3.58
C LEU A 167 -19.66 7.76 -3.32
N THR A 168 -19.10 8.49 -2.37
CA THR A 168 -19.57 9.83 -1.98
C THR A 168 -18.41 10.82 -2.02
N GLY A 169 -18.74 12.11 -2.17
CA GLY A 169 -17.70 13.14 -2.15
C GLY A 169 -17.17 13.52 -3.54
N PRO A 170 -15.91 13.97 -3.62
CA PRO A 170 -15.33 14.51 -4.86
C PRO A 170 -14.87 13.45 -5.86
N VAL A 171 -14.46 12.27 -5.38
CA VAL A 171 -14.06 11.15 -6.26
C VAL A 171 -15.29 10.61 -6.98
N LYS A 172 -15.25 10.60 -8.31
CA LYS A 172 -16.43 10.23 -9.14
C LYS A 172 -16.01 9.45 -10.38
N LEU A 173 -16.82 8.49 -10.73
CA LEU A 173 -16.78 7.85 -12.04
C LEU A 173 -17.38 8.78 -13.10
N ASP A 174 -17.03 8.56 -14.36
CA ASP A 174 -17.65 9.27 -15.48
C ASP A 174 -19.10 8.82 -15.71
N GLY A 175 -19.78 9.47 -16.67
CA GLY A 175 -21.18 9.17 -16.98
C GLY A 175 -21.44 7.74 -17.51
N SER A 176 -20.40 7.01 -17.84
CA SER A 176 -20.43 5.60 -18.28
C SER A 176 -20.05 4.61 -17.18
N GLY A 177 -19.75 5.10 -15.96
CA GLY A 177 -19.29 4.28 -14.85
C GLY A 177 -17.82 3.87 -14.97
N GLN A 178 -17.03 4.60 -15.76
CA GLN A 178 -15.61 4.33 -15.90
C GLN A 178 -14.78 5.17 -14.93
N LEU A 179 -13.70 4.58 -14.42
CA LEU A 179 -12.66 5.31 -13.71
C LEU A 179 -11.79 6.05 -14.73
N GLN A 180 -11.68 7.37 -14.57
CA GLN A 180 -10.88 8.23 -15.42
C GLN A 180 -9.87 8.99 -14.58
N CYS A 181 -8.84 9.60 -15.19
CA CYS A 181 -7.89 10.49 -14.48
C CYS A 181 -8.63 11.55 -13.64
N THR A 182 -9.77 12.02 -14.12
CA THR A 182 -10.62 12.99 -13.44
C THR A 182 -11.34 12.45 -12.20
N ALA A 183 -11.26 11.17 -11.90
CA ALA A 183 -11.72 10.64 -10.62
C ALA A 183 -10.85 11.13 -9.46
N CYS A 184 -9.55 11.29 -9.71
CA CYS A 184 -8.57 11.72 -8.72
C CYS A 184 -8.12 13.18 -8.93
N HIS A 185 -8.13 13.70 -10.17
CA HIS A 185 -7.58 15.02 -10.52
C HIS A 185 -8.64 15.95 -11.12
N ASP A 186 -8.64 17.22 -10.67
CA ASP A 186 -9.38 18.30 -11.34
C ASP A 186 -8.39 19.28 -11.99
N PRO A 187 -8.26 19.29 -13.33
CA PRO A 187 -7.30 20.15 -14.01
C PRO A 187 -7.57 21.66 -13.86
N HIS A 188 -8.70 22.05 -13.30
CA HIS A 188 -9.10 23.44 -13.10
C HIS A 188 -8.80 23.96 -11.69
N GLU A 189 -8.57 23.07 -10.72
CA GLU A 189 -8.39 23.43 -9.32
C GLU A 189 -7.14 22.74 -8.74
N ASP A 190 -6.19 23.51 -8.22
CA ASP A 190 -5.00 23.01 -7.51
C ASP A 190 -5.12 23.34 -6.01
N ARG A 191 -6.28 23.10 -5.45
CA ARG A 191 -6.55 23.31 -4.02
C ARG A 191 -5.77 22.31 -3.15
N PHE A 192 -5.65 21.11 -3.64
CA PHE A 192 -4.81 20.06 -3.06
C PHE A 192 -3.65 19.80 -4.02
N PRO A 193 -2.42 19.61 -3.54
CA PRO A 193 -1.26 19.43 -4.39
C PRO A 193 -1.49 18.40 -5.51
N LYS A 194 -0.87 18.62 -6.67
CA LYS A 194 -1.00 17.74 -7.84
C LYS A 194 -2.41 17.68 -8.43
N PHE A 195 -3.21 18.74 -8.26
CA PHE A 195 -4.59 18.84 -8.75
C PHE A 195 -5.54 17.78 -8.18
N LEU A 196 -5.26 17.22 -7.01
CA LEU A 196 -6.13 16.23 -6.40
C LEU A 196 -7.49 16.82 -6.03
N VAL A 197 -8.56 16.05 -6.23
CA VAL A 197 -9.94 16.46 -5.89
C VAL A 197 -10.18 16.54 -4.38
N MET A 198 -9.28 15.94 -3.58
CA MET A 198 -9.29 15.99 -2.12
C MET A 198 -7.88 15.77 -1.56
N SER A 199 -7.69 16.03 -0.25
CA SER A 199 -6.44 15.68 0.41
C SER A 199 -6.17 14.18 0.32
N ASN A 200 -4.90 13.83 0.07
CA ASN A 200 -4.45 12.44 0.12
C ASN A 200 -3.66 12.11 1.40
N GLU A 201 -3.77 12.93 2.43
CA GLU A 201 -3.24 12.58 3.75
C GLU A 201 -3.89 11.28 4.23
N SER A 202 -3.09 10.39 4.77
CA SER A 202 -3.47 9.02 5.14
C SER A 202 -4.13 8.24 3.99
N SER A 203 -3.72 8.56 2.76
CA SER A 203 -4.22 7.95 1.51
C SER A 203 -5.74 8.01 1.37
N ALA A 204 -6.34 9.12 1.83
CA ALA A 204 -7.79 9.30 1.85
C ALA A 204 -8.46 9.10 0.47
N ILE A 205 -7.76 9.46 -0.61
CA ILE A 205 -8.25 9.26 -1.98
C ILE A 205 -8.30 7.76 -2.35
N CYS A 206 -7.29 6.99 -1.93
CA CYS A 206 -7.18 5.57 -2.22
C CYS A 206 -8.26 4.77 -1.51
N ILE A 207 -8.45 5.03 -0.21
CA ILE A 207 -9.45 4.32 0.61
C ILE A 207 -10.90 4.69 0.25
N THR A 208 -11.11 5.67 -0.63
CA THR A 208 -12.44 5.93 -1.19
C THR A 208 -12.94 4.74 -2.03
N CYS A 209 -12.02 4.02 -2.68
CA CYS A 209 -12.33 2.86 -3.50
C CYS A 209 -11.79 1.54 -2.93
N HIS A 210 -10.63 1.57 -2.24
CA HIS A 210 -9.96 0.38 -1.72
C HIS A 210 -10.30 0.15 -0.25
N GLU A 211 -10.84 -1.03 0.06
CA GLU A 211 -11.19 -1.47 1.41
C GLU A 211 -10.34 -2.70 1.78
N LYS A 212 -9.07 -2.45 2.13
CA LYS A 212 -8.18 -3.52 2.56
C LYS A 212 -8.58 -4.04 3.93
N ARG A 213 -8.68 -5.38 4.05
CA ARG A 213 -9.10 -6.06 5.27
C ARG A 213 -8.23 -5.64 6.46
N ASP A 214 -8.89 -5.18 7.52
CA ASP A 214 -8.25 -4.76 8.79
C ASP A 214 -7.22 -3.62 8.66
N TRP A 215 -7.19 -2.89 7.54
CA TRP A 215 -6.26 -1.78 7.34
C TRP A 215 -6.33 -0.74 8.46
N GLY A 216 -7.52 -0.33 8.86
CA GLY A 216 -7.71 0.69 9.90
C GLY A 216 -7.14 0.32 11.27
N ASP A 217 -6.97 -1.00 11.55
CA ASP A 217 -6.39 -1.52 12.78
C ASP A 217 -4.91 -1.89 12.63
N SER A 218 -4.34 -1.74 11.43
CA SER A 218 -2.95 -2.10 11.17
C SER A 218 -1.97 -1.13 11.82
N SER A 219 -0.78 -1.62 12.18
CA SER A 219 0.30 -0.78 12.67
C SER A 219 0.75 0.24 11.62
N HIS A 220 0.74 -0.10 10.32
CA HIS A 220 1.11 0.83 9.25
C HIS A 220 0.11 1.99 9.11
N ALA A 221 -1.19 1.73 9.24
CA ALA A 221 -2.21 2.78 9.18
C ALA A 221 -2.15 3.75 10.37
N ASN A 222 -1.57 3.31 11.50
CA ASN A 222 -1.62 4.04 12.78
C ASN A 222 -0.24 4.46 13.30
N SER A 223 0.85 4.25 12.55
CA SER A 223 2.20 4.56 13.01
C SER A 223 2.59 6.01 12.74
N ASP A 224 2.92 6.74 13.80
CA ASP A 224 3.52 8.07 13.72
C ASP A 224 5.04 8.03 13.50
N ALA A 225 5.62 6.85 13.23
CA ALA A 225 7.03 6.73 12.92
C ALA A 225 7.40 7.59 11.71
N SER A 226 8.53 8.25 11.81
CA SER A 226 9.07 9.15 10.80
C SER A 226 10.48 8.75 10.42
N TRP A 227 10.91 9.13 9.22
CA TRP A 227 12.27 8.88 8.77
C TRP A 227 13.29 9.64 9.61
N SER A 228 14.39 8.97 9.95
CA SER A 228 15.50 9.52 10.74
C SER A 228 16.31 10.58 9.98
N GLY A 229 16.18 10.63 8.66
CA GLY A 229 17.02 11.44 7.76
C GLY A 229 18.32 10.73 7.37
N LEU A 230 18.47 9.46 7.74
CA LEU A 230 19.62 8.63 7.36
C LEU A 230 19.16 7.57 6.34
N GLY A 231 20.11 7.06 5.57
CA GLY A 231 19.78 6.10 4.53
C GLY A 231 19.00 6.72 3.36
N GLU A 232 18.26 5.88 2.65
CA GLU A 232 17.41 6.28 1.53
C GLU A 232 16.10 6.89 2.03
N ASP A 233 15.65 7.97 1.38
CA ASP A 233 14.35 8.57 1.67
C ASP A 233 13.22 7.55 1.37
N PRO A 234 12.43 7.14 2.36
CA PRO A 234 11.36 6.19 2.14
C PRO A 234 10.21 6.76 1.31
N TRP A 235 10.05 8.09 1.25
CA TRP A 235 8.92 8.77 0.61
C TRP A 235 9.33 9.86 -0.38
N PRO A 236 10.15 9.57 -1.40
CA PRO A 236 10.78 10.57 -2.26
C PRO A 236 9.80 11.37 -3.13
N LYS A 237 8.55 10.89 -3.25
CA LYS A 237 7.50 11.51 -4.05
C LYS A 237 6.37 12.12 -3.19
N SER A 238 6.47 12.07 -1.86
CA SER A 238 5.44 12.51 -0.93
C SER A 238 5.87 13.72 -0.10
N ASP A 239 4.91 14.55 0.29
CA ASP A 239 5.11 15.66 1.21
C ASP A 239 4.81 15.28 2.68
N PHE A 240 4.33 14.06 2.92
CA PHE A 240 4.02 13.56 4.25
C PHE A 240 5.25 12.95 4.90
N THR A 241 5.34 13.03 6.24
CA THR A 241 6.55 12.72 6.99
C THR A 241 6.43 11.53 7.95
N THR A 242 5.26 10.91 8.05
CA THR A 242 5.04 9.73 8.89
C THR A 242 4.44 8.58 8.09
N VAL A 243 4.59 7.35 8.59
CA VAL A 243 4.01 6.16 7.96
C VAL A 243 2.49 6.31 7.81
N ALA A 244 1.78 6.69 8.89
CA ALA A 244 0.33 6.85 8.85
C ALA A 244 -0.13 7.97 7.90
N ALA A 245 0.61 9.07 7.81
CA ALA A 245 0.26 10.17 6.92
C ALA A 245 0.47 9.81 5.42
N ASN A 246 1.50 9.00 5.11
CA ASN A 246 1.73 8.42 3.79
C ASN A 246 0.78 7.26 3.51
N ALA A 247 0.53 6.40 4.49
CA ALA A 247 -0.32 5.21 4.40
C ALA A 247 0.01 4.35 3.16
N CYS A 248 -0.90 4.22 2.18
CA CYS A 248 -0.67 3.44 0.97
C CYS A 248 0.57 3.92 0.19
N LEU A 249 0.83 5.23 0.17
CA LEU A 249 1.99 5.82 -0.51
C LEU A 249 3.33 5.46 0.14
N SER A 250 3.33 4.83 1.31
CA SER A 250 4.57 4.29 1.89
C SER A 250 5.13 3.12 1.09
N CYS A 251 4.28 2.41 0.35
CA CYS A 251 4.63 1.19 -0.38
C CYS A 251 4.26 1.25 -1.86
N HIS A 252 3.24 2.04 -2.23
CA HIS A 252 2.69 2.10 -3.57
C HIS A 252 2.91 3.47 -4.22
N ASP A 253 3.19 3.45 -5.52
CA ASP A 253 3.22 4.65 -6.37
C ASP A 253 2.13 4.53 -7.43
N PRO A 254 1.13 5.42 -7.45
CA PRO A 254 0.08 5.35 -8.45
C PRO A 254 0.52 5.78 -9.84
N HIS A 255 1.73 6.32 -10.01
CA HIS A 255 2.26 6.79 -11.28
C HIS A 255 3.77 6.52 -11.38
N SER A 256 4.18 5.87 -12.45
CA SER A 256 5.58 5.51 -12.70
C SER A 256 6.16 4.72 -11.53
N ALA A 257 5.49 3.63 -11.16
CA ALA A 257 5.93 2.71 -10.12
C ALA A 257 7.25 2.04 -10.53
N ALA A 258 8.17 1.88 -9.59
CA ALA A 258 9.45 1.23 -9.88
C ALA A 258 9.27 -0.27 -10.17
N HIS A 259 8.27 -0.91 -9.54
CA HIS A 259 7.81 -2.24 -9.90
C HIS A 259 6.36 -2.16 -10.37
N PRO A 260 6.09 -2.38 -11.67
CA PRO A 260 4.76 -2.20 -12.27
C PRO A 260 3.68 -3.04 -11.60
N GLU A 261 3.94 -4.32 -11.42
CA GLU A 261 2.98 -5.21 -10.79
C GLU A 261 2.68 -4.76 -9.35
N ARG A 262 1.41 -4.53 -9.05
CA ARG A 262 0.90 -3.94 -7.79
C ARG A 262 1.36 -2.51 -7.52
N LEU A 263 2.00 -1.84 -8.49
CA LEU A 263 2.44 -0.44 -8.41
C LEU A 263 3.30 -0.18 -7.16
N LEU A 264 4.34 -0.97 -6.97
CA LEU A 264 5.23 -0.80 -5.83
C LEU A 264 6.23 0.33 -6.06
N LEU A 265 6.48 1.08 -4.98
CA LEU A 265 7.37 2.23 -4.98
C LEU A 265 8.84 1.86 -5.25
N ARG A 266 9.22 0.59 -5.02
CA ARG A 266 10.58 0.07 -5.19
C ARG A 266 10.59 -1.32 -5.83
N ASP A 267 11.73 -1.64 -6.45
CA ASP A 267 12.07 -2.93 -7.02
C ASP A 267 13.49 -3.33 -6.54
N PRO A 268 13.69 -4.53 -6.02
CA PRO A 268 12.73 -5.62 -5.81
C PRO A 268 11.74 -5.37 -4.64
N GLU A 269 10.70 -6.21 -4.51
CA GLU A 269 9.63 -6.10 -3.51
C GLU A 269 10.16 -5.91 -2.08
N GLU A 270 11.22 -6.61 -1.70
CA GLU A 270 11.81 -6.57 -0.35
C GLU A 270 12.30 -5.15 0.01
N GLN A 271 12.75 -4.37 -0.98
CA GLN A 271 13.20 -2.99 -0.77
C GLN A 271 12.07 -2.07 -0.33
N VAL A 272 10.82 -2.40 -0.68
CA VAL A 272 9.64 -1.67 -0.17
C VAL A 272 9.55 -1.78 1.35
N CYS A 273 9.94 -2.93 1.90
CA CYS A 273 9.91 -3.17 3.34
C CYS A 273 11.20 -2.68 4.02
N LEU A 274 12.36 -3.04 3.46
CA LEU A 274 13.66 -2.82 4.08
C LEU A 274 14.03 -1.34 4.20
N VAL A 275 13.61 -0.48 3.29
CA VAL A 275 13.85 0.96 3.40
C VAL A 275 13.36 1.55 4.73
N CYS A 276 12.31 0.96 5.32
CA CYS A 276 11.79 1.37 6.63
C CYS A 276 12.27 0.45 7.75
N HIS A 277 12.36 -0.86 7.50
CA HIS A 277 12.73 -1.88 8.48
C HIS A 277 14.26 -2.14 8.57
N SER A 278 15.06 -1.16 8.20
CA SER A 278 16.51 -1.08 8.44
C SER A 278 16.88 -0.32 9.72
N GLY A 279 15.90 0.08 10.54
CA GLY A 279 16.10 0.93 11.72
C GLY A 279 15.94 2.43 11.44
N GLU A 280 15.71 2.84 10.19
CA GLU A 280 15.67 4.25 9.82
C GLU A 280 14.27 4.89 9.94
N VAL A 281 13.23 4.07 9.93
CA VAL A 281 11.82 4.47 10.18
C VAL A 281 11.22 3.56 11.26
N ALA A 282 11.17 2.25 11.00
CA ALA A 282 10.83 1.27 12.02
C ALA A 282 12.00 1.14 13.01
N GLN A 283 11.69 0.87 14.28
CA GLN A 283 12.71 0.68 15.29
C GLN A 283 13.54 -0.59 15.07
N THR A 284 12.97 -1.60 14.41
CA THR A 284 13.64 -2.89 14.15
C THR A 284 14.52 -2.83 12.91
N ASP A 285 15.71 -3.42 13.01
CA ASP A 285 16.65 -3.62 11.91
C ASP A 285 16.59 -5.09 11.45
N LEU A 286 15.85 -5.32 10.36
CA LEU A 286 15.73 -6.65 9.73
C LEU A 286 16.93 -6.98 8.83
N GLU A 287 17.53 -5.97 8.19
CA GLU A 287 18.62 -6.19 7.25
C GLU A 287 19.78 -6.92 7.92
N THR A 288 20.18 -6.47 9.11
CA THR A 288 21.23 -7.12 9.92
C THR A 288 20.89 -8.60 10.24
N GLN A 289 19.64 -8.93 10.47
CA GLN A 289 19.21 -10.29 10.75
C GLN A 289 19.28 -11.20 9.50
N LEU A 290 18.85 -10.68 8.36
CA LEU A 290 18.81 -11.41 7.10
C LEU A 290 20.22 -11.73 6.55
N LEU A 291 21.22 -10.93 6.92
CA LEU A 291 22.63 -11.15 6.57
C LEU A 291 23.30 -12.25 7.41
N LYS A 292 22.63 -12.80 8.43
CA LYS A 292 23.21 -13.86 9.27
C LYS A 292 23.39 -15.17 8.49
N PRO A 293 24.33 -16.07 8.94
CA PRO A 293 24.67 -17.29 8.21
C PRO A 293 23.50 -18.25 7.96
N SER A 294 22.47 -18.20 8.78
CA SER A 294 21.25 -19.00 8.64
C SER A 294 20.05 -18.07 8.65
N ALA A 295 19.52 -17.76 7.49
CA ALA A 295 18.38 -16.86 7.30
C ALA A 295 17.43 -17.45 6.25
N HIS A 296 16.20 -16.95 6.20
CA HIS A 296 15.34 -17.16 5.05
C HIS A 296 15.92 -16.43 3.83
N PRO A 297 15.97 -17.06 2.65
CA PRO A 297 16.64 -16.52 1.47
C PRO A 297 15.72 -15.53 0.72
N ILE A 298 15.48 -14.37 1.30
CA ILE A 298 14.61 -13.36 0.69
C ILE A 298 15.27 -12.58 -0.46
N GLU A 299 16.61 -12.53 -0.50
CA GLU A 299 17.37 -11.81 -1.52
C GLU A 299 17.79 -12.69 -2.72
N GLU A 300 17.50 -13.99 -2.70
CA GLU A 300 18.00 -14.93 -3.72
C GLU A 300 17.16 -14.98 -5.00
N THR A 301 16.05 -14.22 -5.07
CA THR A 301 15.12 -14.35 -6.20
C THR A 301 14.71 -13.00 -6.74
N SER A 302 14.59 -12.96 -8.07
CA SER A 302 13.96 -11.88 -8.78
C SER A 302 12.48 -12.22 -8.99
N GLY A 303 11.59 -11.32 -8.64
CA GLY A 303 10.18 -11.45 -8.91
C GLY A 303 9.32 -11.04 -7.72
N LEU A 304 8.10 -10.70 -8.00
CA LEU A 304 7.08 -10.35 -7.03
C LEU A 304 6.43 -11.65 -6.53
N HIS A 305 6.25 -11.77 -5.22
CA HIS A 305 5.48 -12.85 -4.65
C HIS A 305 4.03 -12.84 -5.17
N ASP A 306 3.61 -13.88 -5.89
CA ASP A 306 2.23 -14.03 -6.32
C ASP A 306 1.44 -14.80 -5.24
N PRO A 307 0.40 -14.23 -4.64
CA PRO A 307 -0.44 -14.92 -3.64
C PRO A 307 -1.14 -16.16 -4.21
N ARG A 308 -1.15 -16.35 -5.53
CA ARG A 308 -1.69 -17.53 -6.22
C ARG A 308 -0.65 -18.60 -6.53
N GLU A 309 0.60 -18.39 -6.11
CA GLU A 309 1.68 -19.31 -6.37
C GLU A 309 1.40 -20.71 -5.83
N ASN A 310 1.80 -21.70 -6.62
CA ASN A 310 1.75 -23.08 -6.19
C ASN A 310 3.08 -23.47 -5.51
N HIS A 311 3.16 -23.29 -4.21
CA HIS A 311 4.35 -23.55 -3.40
C HIS A 311 5.07 -24.88 -3.68
N PRO A 312 4.40 -26.01 -4.05
CA PRO A 312 5.06 -27.23 -4.47
C PRO A 312 5.87 -27.14 -5.76
N THR A 313 5.55 -26.21 -6.65
CA THR A 313 6.12 -26.16 -8.01
C THR A 313 6.79 -24.83 -8.34
N MET A 314 6.69 -23.83 -7.47
CA MET A 314 7.35 -22.55 -7.66
C MET A 314 8.87 -22.65 -7.49
N ASP A 315 9.60 -21.72 -8.07
CA ASP A 315 11.01 -21.53 -7.77
C ASP A 315 11.18 -21.16 -6.30
N ARG A 316 12.32 -21.55 -5.72
CA ARG A 316 12.56 -21.28 -4.29
C ARG A 316 12.77 -19.81 -4.06
N HIS A 317 11.85 -19.21 -3.39
CA HIS A 317 11.99 -17.89 -2.81
C HIS A 317 11.17 -17.79 -1.52
N VAL A 318 11.45 -16.79 -0.71
CA VAL A 318 10.67 -16.40 0.45
C VAL A 318 10.57 -14.89 0.40
N SER A 319 9.36 -14.36 0.42
CA SER A 319 9.15 -12.92 0.55
C SER A 319 8.61 -12.57 1.94
N CYS A 320 8.69 -11.29 2.30
CA CYS A 320 8.12 -10.80 3.56
C CYS A 320 6.62 -11.12 3.63
N THR A 321 5.94 -11.05 2.49
CA THR A 321 4.49 -11.26 2.36
C THR A 321 4.05 -12.71 2.48
N ASP A 322 4.99 -13.68 2.47
CA ASP A 322 4.68 -15.06 2.81
C ASP A 322 4.25 -15.25 4.25
N CYS A 323 4.81 -14.44 5.15
CA CYS A 323 4.58 -14.52 6.59
C CYS A 323 3.86 -13.33 7.18
N HIS A 324 3.83 -12.20 6.48
CA HIS A 324 3.24 -10.94 6.93
C HIS A 324 2.28 -10.36 5.88
N ASN A 325 1.11 -9.91 6.31
CA ASN A 325 0.24 -9.12 5.43
C ASN A 325 0.39 -7.63 5.82
N PRO A 326 1.08 -6.80 4.99
CA PRO A 326 1.38 -5.42 5.35
C PRO A 326 0.12 -4.56 5.57
N HIS A 327 -1.02 -4.96 5.02
CA HIS A 327 -2.28 -4.24 5.19
C HIS A 327 -2.97 -4.52 6.53
N SER A 328 -2.57 -5.58 7.27
CA SER A 328 -3.26 -5.98 8.49
C SER A 328 -2.35 -6.30 9.69
N VAL A 329 -1.03 -6.15 9.53
CA VAL A 329 -0.08 -6.39 10.63
C VAL A 329 -0.36 -5.51 11.84
N SER A 330 -0.25 -6.09 13.03
CA SER A 330 -0.37 -5.36 14.30
C SER A 330 0.53 -5.98 15.37
N ASP A 331 0.78 -5.23 16.44
CA ASP A 331 1.58 -5.72 17.58
C ASP A 331 0.80 -6.57 18.58
N THR A 332 -0.41 -7.00 18.21
CA THR A 332 -1.23 -7.84 19.08
C THR A 332 -0.60 -9.22 19.24
N GLY A 333 -0.23 -9.56 20.46
CA GLY A 333 0.26 -10.89 20.81
C GLY A 333 -0.84 -11.94 20.78
N SER A 334 -0.44 -13.21 20.80
CA SER A 334 -1.35 -14.36 20.93
C SER A 334 -0.71 -15.47 21.75
N ASP A 335 -1.53 -16.41 22.21
CA ASP A 335 -1.07 -17.65 22.84
C ASP A 335 -0.96 -18.76 21.79
N PRO A 336 0.05 -19.66 21.92
CA PRO A 336 0.17 -20.83 21.05
C PRO A 336 -1.10 -21.69 21.05
N PRO A 337 -1.58 -22.13 19.88
CA PRO A 337 -0.98 -22.02 18.56
C PRO A 337 -1.53 -20.88 17.68
N SER A 338 -2.36 -19.97 18.21
CA SER A 338 -3.05 -18.96 17.42
C SER A 338 -2.10 -18.00 16.71
N VAL A 339 -2.44 -17.53 15.53
CA VAL A 339 -1.68 -16.47 14.87
C VAL A 339 -1.65 -15.20 15.68
N SER A 340 -0.51 -14.51 15.71
CA SER A 340 -0.39 -13.17 16.29
C SER A 340 -0.85 -12.11 15.29
N GLY A 341 -0.99 -10.86 15.74
CA GLY A 341 -1.27 -9.73 14.89
C GLY A 341 -0.24 -9.56 13.77
N ARG A 342 1.02 -9.96 13.98
CA ARG A 342 2.09 -9.91 12.96
C ARG A 342 1.87 -10.88 11.80
N GLN A 343 1.07 -11.94 12.00
CA GLN A 343 0.72 -12.94 10.97
C GLN A 343 -0.77 -12.89 10.61
N ARG A 344 -1.46 -11.82 10.96
CA ARG A 344 -2.89 -11.64 10.70
C ARG A 344 -3.17 -11.63 9.20
N ASN A 345 -4.22 -12.34 8.79
CA ASN A 345 -4.66 -12.44 7.40
C ASN A 345 -3.60 -12.97 6.41
N VAL A 346 -2.71 -13.81 6.87
CA VAL A 346 -1.77 -14.54 6.02
C VAL A 346 -2.37 -15.90 5.68
N SER A 347 -2.16 -16.36 4.46
CA SER A 347 -2.55 -17.70 4.03
C SER A 347 -1.62 -18.77 4.64
N GLY A 348 -2.08 -20.02 4.67
CA GLY A 348 -1.32 -21.13 5.25
C GLY A 348 -1.75 -22.50 4.73
N ARG A 349 -1.33 -23.55 5.43
CA ARG A 349 -1.80 -24.93 5.21
C ARG A 349 -2.19 -25.57 6.53
N ASP A 350 -3.33 -26.25 6.52
CA ASP A 350 -3.84 -26.97 7.68
C ASP A 350 -3.09 -28.30 7.97
N LEU A 351 -3.49 -28.98 9.02
CA LEU A 351 -2.93 -30.30 9.41
C LEU A 351 -3.18 -31.40 8.37
N SER A 352 -4.16 -31.25 7.48
CA SER A 352 -4.41 -32.19 6.39
C SER A 352 -3.53 -31.92 5.16
N GLY A 353 -2.89 -30.74 5.12
CA GLY A 353 -2.10 -30.25 4.00
C GLY A 353 -2.92 -29.43 2.99
N GLY A 354 -4.19 -29.13 3.31
CA GLY A 354 -5.05 -28.27 2.51
C GLY A 354 -4.69 -26.79 2.69
N PRO A 355 -4.90 -25.93 1.68
CA PRO A 355 -4.71 -24.49 1.83
C PRO A 355 -5.78 -23.90 2.76
N VAL A 356 -5.38 -22.90 3.54
CA VAL A 356 -6.26 -22.07 4.38
C VAL A 356 -5.96 -20.60 4.15
N ASP A 357 -7.00 -19.79 4.09
CA ASP A 357 -6.91 -18.34 3.95
C ASP A 357 -8.10 -17.65 4.65
N PRO A 358 -7.82 -16.92 5.73
CA PRO A 358 -6.54 -16.79 6.44
C PRO A 358 -6.20 -17.99 7.32
N ALA A 359 -4.91 -18.14 7.63
CA ALA A 359 -4.43 -19.07 8.65
C ALA A 359 -4.99 -18.69 10.04
N GLN A 360 -5.36 -19.69 10.83
CA GLN A 360 -5.85 -19.51 12.20
C GLN A 360 -4.75 -19.78 13.22
N PHE A 361 -3.78 -20.61 12.85
CA PHE A 361 -2.69 -21.04 13.70
C PHE A 361 -1.34 -20.69 13.09
N ALA A 362 -0.38 -20.28 13.93
CA ALA A 362 0.94 -19.86 13.49
C ALA A 362 1.69 -20.96 12.74
N TYR A 363 1.52 -22.23 13.11
CA TYR A 363 2.14 -23.36 12.39
C TYR A 363 1.62 -23.52 10.96
N GLU A 364 0.36 -23.09 10.66
CA GLU A 364 -0.21 -23.17 9.32
C GLU A 364 0.55 -22.28 8.34
N VAL A 365 1.04 -21.13 8.81
CA VAL A 365 1.89 -20.23 8.01
C VAL A 365 3.20 -20.93 7.66
N CYS A 366 3.85 -21.56 8.63
CA CYS A 366 5.09 -22.31 8.39
C CYS A 366 4.87 -23.51 7.46
N TYR A 367 3.74 -24.20 7.59
CA TYR A 367 3.42 -25.37 6.76
C TYR A 367 3.16 -25.03 5.29
N LYS A 368 2.98 -23.76 4.96
CA LYS A 368 2.88 -23.31 3.57
C LYS A 368 4.04 -23.87 2.73
N CYS A 369 5.25 -23.80 3.26
CA CYS A 369 6.47 -24.31 2.64
C CYS A 369 7.01 -25.56 3.34
N HIS A 370 7.05 -25.58 4.69
CA HIS A 370 7.64 -26.68 5.48
C HIS A 370 6.71 -27.88 5.67
N GLY A 371 5.44 -27.77 5.28
CA GLY A 371 4.44 -28.86 5.35
C GLY A 371 4.28 -29.68 4.08
N LEU A 372 5.14 -29.49 3.07
CA LEU A 372 5.05 -30.13 1.76
C LEU A 372 6.18 -31.11 1.55
N ALA A 373 5.85 -32.38 1.27
CA ALA A 373 6.83 -33.45 1.10
C ALA A 373 7.72 -33.30 -0.15
N GLU A 374 7.27 -32.55 -1.16
CA GLU A 374 7.86 -32.57 -2.51
C GLU A 374 8.70 -31.34 -2.84
N ALA A 375 8.59 -30.26 -2.07
CA ALA A 375 9.07 -28.95 -2.48
C ALA A 375 10.54 -28.63 -2.14
N LEU A 376 11.19 -29.31 -1.22
CA LEU A 376 12.46 -28.84 -0.69
C LEU A 376 13.55 -29.91 -0.80
N SER A 377 14.54 -29.72 -1.70
CA SER A 377 15.83 -30.40 -1.54
C SER A 377 16.53 -29.81 -0.32
N PRO A 378 16.84 -30.58 0.71
CA PRO A 378 17.46 -30.05 1.91
C PRO A 378 18.85 -29.48 1.58
N ARG A 379 19.11 -28.21 2.00
CA ARG A 379 20.48 -27.65 2.01
C ARG A 379 21.37 -28.38 3.01
N VAL A 380 20.77 -29.00 4.02
CA VAL A 380 21.47 -29.79 5.03
C VAL A 380 21.20 -31.27 4.75
N VAL A 381 22.25 -32.04 4.49
CA VAL A 381 22.16 -33.49 4.35
C VAL A 381 21.86 -34.06 5.74
N ARG A 382 20.66 -34.60 5.91
CA ARG A 382 20.26 -35.37 7.10
C ARG A 382 20.27 -36.86 6.78
N LEU A 383 20.49 -37.69 7.79
CA LEU A 383 20.41 -39.15 7.64
C LEU A 383 18.98 -39.60 7.28
N ASP A 384 17.98 -38.91 7.85
CA ASP A 384 16.57 -39.09 7.50
C ASP A 384 16.04 -37.82 6.84
N HIS A 385 15.64 -37.91 5.60
CA HIS A 385 15.06 -36.81 4.85
C HIS A 385 13.58 -36.60 5.23
N VAL A 386 13.32 -35.94 6.35
CA VAL A 386 11.98 -35.48 6.63
C VAL A 386 11.83 -34.05 6.05
N THR A 387 11.14 -33.99 4.96
CA THR A 387 10.86 -32.71 4.25
C THR A 387 9.50 -32.13 4.63
N ASN A 388 8.72 -32.86 5.45
CA ASN A 388 7.35 -32.51 5.81
C ASN A 388 7.22 -32.39 7.34
N VAL A 389 7.52 -31.20 7.88
CA VAL A 389 7.45 -30.90 9.32
C VAL A 389 6.05 -31.12 9.89
N ARG A 390 5.00 -30.95 9.07
CA ARG A 390 3.62 -31.21 9.45
C ARG A 390 3.41 -32.65 9.94
N LEU A 391 4.08 -33.63 9.32
CA LEU A 391 4.01 -35.02 9.74
C LEU A 391 4.81 -35.29 11.03
N GLU A 392 5.92 -34.57 11.26
CA GLU A 392 6.73 -34.70 12.48
C GLU A 392 5.99 -34.15 13.70
N THR A 393 5.22 -33.06 13.54
CA THR A 393 4.48 -32.41 14.63
C THR A 393 3.07 -32.98 14.82
N HIS A 394 2.72 -34.03 14.09
CA HIS A 394 1.41 -34.65 14.16
C HIS A 394 1.19 -35.33 15.52
N SER A 395 0.05 -35.03 16.17
CA SER A 395 -0.28 -35.54 17.52
C SER A 395 -0.48 -37.06 17.60
N GLY A 396 -0.58 -37.76 16.48
CA GLY A 396 -0.60 -39.21 16.40
C GLY A 396 0.77 -39.87 16.53
N ASN A 397 1.87 -39.12 16.51
CA ASN A 397 3.21 -39.65 16.72
C ASN A 397 3.42 -40.05 18.19
N PRO A 398 4.27 -41.06 18.46
CA PRO A 398 4.62 -41.45 19.84
C PRO A 398 5.23 -40.29 20.65
N SER A 399 5.96 -39.40 19.98
CA SER A 399 6.45 -38.12 20.53
C SER A 399 6.49 -37.06 19.45
N PHE A 400 6.23 -35.84 19.82
CA PHE A 400 6.25 -34.69 18.92
C PHE A 400 6.44 -33.38 19.72
N HIS A 401 6.98 -32.36 19.07
CA HIS A 401 6.97 -31.01 19.65
C HIS A 401 5.53 -30.47 19.75
N PRO A 402 5.10 -29.93 20.90
CA PRO A 402 3.70 -29.58 21.17
C PRO A 402 3.25 -28.28 20.48
N VAL A 403 3.47 -28.18 19.17
CA VAL A 403 3.04 -27.02 18.33
C VAL A 403 1.56 -27.13 17.98
N THR A 404 1.12 -28.34 17.60
CA THR A 404 -0.25 -28.57 17.13
C THR A 404 -1.20 -29.03 18.25
N ALA A 405 -0.67 -29.77 19.23
CA ALA A 405 -1.41 -30.27 20.36
C ALA A 405 -0.51 -30.31 21.60
N VAL A 406 -1.11 -30.48 22.77
CA VAL A 406 -0.37 -30.71 24.02
C VAL A 406 0.45 -32.00 23.91
N GLY A 407 1.68 -31.98 24.41
CA GLY A 407 2.57 -33.15 24.42
C GLY A 407 2.00 -34.33 25.23
N THR A 408 2.41 -35.53 24.88
CA THR A 408 1.94 -36.78 25.52
C THR A 408 2.73 -37.17 26.75
N ASN A 409 3.93 -36.60 26.95
CA ASN A 409 4.79 -36.91 28.09
C ASN A 409 4.44 -36.00 29.30
N PRO A 410 3.90 -36.57 30.39
CA PRO A 410 3.56 -35.76 31.57
C PRO A 410 4.75 -35.41 32.48
N ALA A 411 5.94 -36.02 32.21
CA ALA A 411 7.12 -35.86 33.05
C ALA A 411 8.30 -35.37 32.18
N VAL A 412 8.41 -34.08 32.00
CA VAL A 412 9.53 -33.43 31.31
C VAL A 412 10.29 -32.57 32.32
N GLU A 413 11.32 -33.17 32.94
CA GLU A 413 12.04 -32.54 34.06
C GLU A 413 12.90 -31.32 33.63
N THR A 414 13.17 -31.16 32.34
CA THR A 414 14.08 -30.15 31.81
C THR A 414 13.34 -28.93 31.21
N LEU A 415 12.01 -28.83 31.40
CA LEU A 415 11.27 -27.69 30.95
C LEU A 415 11.69 -26.43 31.72
N ILE A 416 11.94 -25.37 30.97
CA ILE A 416 12.26 -24.05 31.52
C ILE A 416 10.96 -23.30 31.79
N PRO A 417 10.74 -22.78 33.01
CA PRO A 417 9.58 -21.94 33.28
C PRO A 417 9.49 -20.74 32.31
N PRO A 418 8.30 -20.34 31.83
CA PRO A 418 6.96 -20.76 32.31
C PRO A 418 6.39 -22.04 31.67
N LEU A 419 7.13 -22.75 30.84
CA LEU A 419 6.64 -23.94 30.15
C LEU A 419 6.33 -25.08 31.15
N THR A 420 5.24 -25.78 30.87
CA THR A 420 4.76 -26.95 31.61
C THR A 420 4.50 -28.11 30.64
N PRO A 421 4.34 -29.34 31.11
CA PRO A 421 3.98 -30.46 30.22
C PRO A 421 2.69 -30.27 29.42
N SER A 422 1.83 -29.35 29.85
CA SER A 422 0.58 -29.00 29.16
C SER A 422 0.70 -27.77 28.22
N SER A 423 1.86 -27.14 28.18
CA SER A 423 2.09 -25.99 27.30
C SER A 423 2.12 -26.41 25.83
N ARG A 424 1.59 -25.55 24.98
CA ARG A 424 1.88 -25.54 23.53
C ARG A 424 2.93 -24.49 23.27
N ILE A 425 3.64 -24.62 22.15
CA ILE A 425 4.71 -23.72 21.74
C ILE A 425 4.50 -23.28 20.31
N PHE A 426 5.13 -22.18 19.94
CA PHE A 426 5.27 -21.76 18.55
C PHE A 426 6.52 -22.39 17.93
N CYS A 427 6.58 -22.49 16.60
CA CYS A 427 7.82 -22.83 15.90
C CYS A 427 8.92 -21.81 16.20
N HIS A 428 8.55 -20.54 16.28
CA HIS A 428 9.47 -19.44 16.55
C HIS A 428 9.90 -19.30 18.02
N ASP A 429 9.41 -20.13 18.94
CA ASP A 429 10.00 -20.22 20.29
C ASP A 429 11.39 -20.89 20.27
N CYS A 430 11.72 -21.58 19.17
CA CYS A 430 13.02 -22.19 18.95
C CYS A 430 13.71 -21.64 17.70
N HIS A 431 12.93 -21.42 16.62
CA HIS A 431 13.42 -20.85 15.38
C HIS A 431 13.28 -19.32 15.42
N ASN A 432 14.31 -18.66 15.96
CA ASN A 432 14.30 -17.23 16.26
C ASN A 432 15.69 -16.65 16.03
N THR A 433 15.81 -15.32 16.11
CA THR A 433 17.11 -14.67 16.14
C THR A 433 17.91 -15.12 17.36
N ASP A 434 19.22 -15.30 17.20
CA ASP A 434 20.15 -15.56 18.31
C ASP A 434 20.35 -14.35 19.24
N ASP A 435 19.86 -13.18 18.84
CA ASP A 435 19.84 -11.98 19.69
C ASP A 435 18.61 -11.90 20.61
N ALA A 436 17.63 -12.83 20.48
CA ALA A 436 16.38 -12.81 21.24
C ALA A 436 16.57 -12.93 22.77
N GLU A 437 17.73 -13.42 23.23
CA GLU A 437 18.10 -13.46 24.65
C GLU A 437 18.25 -12.05 25.28
N PHE A 438 18.48 -11.03 24.44
CA PHE A 438 18.66 -9.65 24.89
C PHE A 438 17.40 -8.86 24.59
N PRO A 439 16.63 -8.40 25.62
CA PRO A 439 15.41 -7.66 25.39
C PRO A 439 15.71 -6.23 24.89
N ASP A 440 15.90 -6.12 23.58
CA ASP A 440 16.12 -4.85 22.87
C ASP A 440 14.99 -4.71 21.84
N PRO A 441 14.20 -3.63 21.89
CA PRO A 441 13.11 -3.43 20.93
C PRO A 441 13.58 -3.20 19.48
N SER A 442 14.86 -2.95 19.24
CA SER A 442 15.43 -2.89 17.89
C SER A 442 15.67 -4.26 17.27
N ILE A 443 15.66 -5.33 18.07
CA ILE A 443 15.87 -6.69 17.60
C ILE A 443 14.53 -7.28 17.11
N PRO A 444 14.40 -7.60 15.82
CA PRO A 444 13.21 -8.24 15.29
C PRO A 444 13.17 -9.71 15.72
N LEU A 445 12.16 -10.07 16.51
CA LEU A 445 11.92 -11.45 16.89
C LEU A 445 11.29 -12.24 15.73
N GLY A 446 11.60 -13.53 15.63
CA GLY A 446 11.10 -14.42 14.61
C GLY A 446 12.22 -15.06 13.77
N PRO A 447 11.89 -15.95 12.85
CA PRO A 447 12.87 -16.75 12.10
C PRO A 447 13.48 -15.97 10.93
N HIS A 448 13.87 -14.70 11.12
CA HIS A 448 14.47 -13.89 10.07
C HIS A 448 15.91 -14.30 9.80
N GLY A 449 16.73 -14.46 10.85
CA GLY A 449 18.11 -14.90 10.74
C GLY A 449 18.73 -15.21 12.09
N SER A 450 19.75 -16.08 12.08
CA SER A 450 20.52 -16.49 13.25
C SER A 450 21.93 -16.93 12.85
N ALA A 451 22.88 -16.78 13.77
CA ALA A 451 24.20 -17.40 13.65
C ALA A 451 24.14 -18.95 13.79
N HIS A 452 23.03 -19.49 14.26
CA HIS A 452 22.85 -20.91 14.54
C HIS A 452 21.87 -21.57 13.57
N ALA A 453 22.39 -22.45 12.73
CA ALA A 453 21.56 -23.21 11.80
C ALA A 453 20.77 -24.33 12.53
N PRO A 454 19.49 -24.57 12.10
CA PRO A 454 18.69 -23.88 11.10
C PRO A 454 17.82 -22.74 11.74
N ILE A 455 18.32 -21.56 11.77
CA ILE A 455 17.70 -20.35 12.37
C ILE A 455 17.26 -20.64 13.82
N LEU A 456 18.20 -21.06 14.67
CA LEU A 456 17.93 -21.37 16.07
C LEU A 456 18.30 -20.19 16.96
N GLU A 457 17.46 -19.90 17.97
CA GLU A 457 17.76 -18.90 19.00
C GLU A 457 19.06 -19.19 19.73
N ARG A 458 19.37 -20.45 19.94
CA ARG A 458 20.55 -20.91 20.69
C ARG A 458 21.25 -22.03 19.96
N ARG A 459 22.56 -22.09 20.15
CA ARG A 459 23.35 -23.20 19.64
C ARG A 459 22.87 -24.51 20.26
N TYR A 460 22.46 -25.46 19.43
CA TYR A 460 22.17 -26.80 19.89
C TYR A 460 23.49 -27.42 20.43
N PRO A 461 23.54 -27.81 21.69
CA PRO A 461 24.76 -28.42 22.22
C PRO A 461 25.08 -29.67 21.45
N LEU A 462 26.32 -29.74 20.97
CA LEU A 462 26.85 -30.99 20.44
C LEU A 462 26.88 -31.97 21.62
N VAL A 463 25.95 -32.91 21.61
CA VAL A 463 25.91 -34.00 22.60
C VAL A 463 26.99 -35.00 22.26
#